data_932b8a823dd2f5f090b193e057bbb2cc
#
_entry.id   932b8a823dd2f5f090b193e057bbb2cc
#
_cell.length_a   1.000
_cell.length_b   1.000
_cell.length_c   1.000
_cell.angle_alpha   90.00
_cell.angle_beta   90.00
_cell.angle_gamma   90.00
#
_symmetry.space_group_name_H-M   'P 1'
#
loop_
_entity.id
_entity.type
_entity.pdbx_description
1 polymer ?
#
loop_
_entity_poly.entity_id
_entity_poly.type
_entity_poly.pdbx_seq_one_letter_code
_entity_poly.pdbx_strand_id
1 'polypeptide(L)'
;MPDTDLLIVGAGPAGLFACFYAGLRGLRVMLLDSLPQLGGQVAALYPDKTILDIAGIPTVTGRELVDGLIKQARLAGPEIVLGEQAIDLEKDADSVTVATSSDRRIRAGAILVTAGIGGFTPKPLPALAGYRGRGVHHVVAAPAEYAGRHVVIVGGGDSAVDWANTLVGHARSVTLVHRRKHFRAHARSLAALHASNADVLVGCEVTAVHGQDDLEGVTLNTTTYRRADVLIPALGHTASLGPLRNWGIGIRDRHIEVGTDMATCVDRVYAAGDVTDYPGKVRLIAVGFGEAATAVNNIAVRLRPGEELFPGHSTERDVSWPT
;
A
#
# COMPACT_ATOMS: atom_id res chain seq x y z
N MET A 1 -19.25 -26.67 3.55
CA MET A 1 -19.41 -25.28 4.06
C MET A 1 -18.20 -24.47 3.64
N PRO A 2 -18.28 -23.16 3.43
CA PRO A 2 -17.11 -22.32 3.21
C PRO A 2 -16.18 -22.32 4.44
N ASP A 3 -14.85 -22.15 4.20
CA ASP A 3 -13.85 -22.06 5.25
C ASP A 3 -14.06 -20.77 6.06
N THR A 4 -14.47 -19.69 5.37
CA THR A 4 -14.77 -18.38 5.96
C THR A 4 -16.03 -17.78 5.32
N ASP A 5 -16.70 -16.86 6.02
CA ASP A 5 -17.83 -16.13 5.44
C ASP A 5 -17.34 -15.05 4.47
N LEU A 6 -16.26 -14.34 4.84
CA LEU A 6 -15.64 -13.29 4.05
C LEU A 6 -14.13 -13.48 3.93
N LEU A 7 -13.63 -13.58 2.69
CA LEU A 7 -12.21 -13.44 2.38
C LEU A 7 -11.91 -12.01 1.96
N ILE A 8 -11.02 -11.33 2.68
CA ILE A 8 -10.52 -10.00 2.33
C ILE A 8 -9.16 -10.16 1.67
N VAL A 9 -9.01 -9.66 0.44
CA VAL A 9 -7.76 -9.70 -0.34
C VAL A 9 -7.11 -8.33 -0.34
N GLY A 10 -6.08 -8.18 0.49
CA GLY A 10 -5.35 -6.94 0.75
C GLY A 10 -5.53 -6.45 2.19
N ALA A 11 -4.43 -6.41 2.95
CA ALA A 11 -4.38 -6.03 4.36
C ALA A 11 -3.88 -4.59 4.57
N GLY A 12 -4.15 -3.70 3.60
CA GLY A 12 -3.97 -2.26 3.75
C GLY A 12 -5.04 -1.62 4.65
N PRO A 13 -5.04 -0.28 4.83
CA PRO A 13 -5.98 0.41 5.71
C PRO A 13 -7.44 0.04 5.48
N ALA A 14 -7.91 0.02 4.22
CA ALA A 14 -9.28 -0.34 3.87
C ALA A 14 -9.61 -1.81 4.24
N GLY A 15 -8.67 -2.74 4.00
CA GLY A 15 -8.84 -4.15 4.33
C GLY A 15 -8.86 -4.41 5.84
N LEU A 16 -7.99 -3.74 6.59
CA LEU A 16 -7.96 -3.84 8.06
C LEU A 16 -9.26 -3.29 8.68
N PHE A 17 -9.75 -2.16 8.17
CA PHE A 17 -11.03 -1.61 8.64
C PHE A 17 -12.21 -2.50 8.22
N ALA A 18 -12.21 -3.03 6.99
CA ALA A 18 -13.23 -3.98 6.54
C ALA A 18 -13.27 -5.24 7.42
N CYS A 19 -12.11 -5.75 7.82
CA CYS A 19 -11.98 -6.89 8.72
C CYS A 19 -12.67 -6.62 10.07
N PHE A 20 -12.36 -5.49 10.70
CA PHE A 20 -13.02 -5.05 11.93
C PHE A 20 -14.53 -4.94 11.74
N TYR A 21 -14.96 -4.25 10.69
CA TYR A 21 -16.38 -3.98 10.47
C TYR A 21 -17.17 -5.25 10.14
N ALA A 22 -16.54 -6.22 9.46
CA ALA A 22 -17.12 -7.55 9.21
C ALA A 22 -17.32 -8.34 10.52
N GLY A 23 -16.38 -8.21 11.47
CA GLY A 23 -16.55 -8.75 12.82
C GLY A 23 -17.75 -8.15 13.56
N LEU A 24 -17.99 -6.83 13.43
CA LEU A 24 -19.20 -6.18 13.95
C LEU A 24 -20.49 -6.75 13.34
N ARG A 25 -20.44 -7.26 12.12
CA ARG A 25 -21.53 -7.96 11.44
C ARG A 25 -21.60 -9.45 11.79
N GLY A 26 -20.74 -9.95 12.69
CA GLY A 26 -20.67 -11.35 13.08
C GLY A 26 -20.23 -12.29 11.96
N LEU A 27 -19.51 -11.80 10.96
CA LEU A 27 -18.93 -12.61 9.88
C LEU A 27 -17.58 -13.20 10.32
N ARG A 28 -17.34 -14.46 10.00
CA ARG A 28 -16.01 -15.06 10.10
C ARG A 28 -15.16 -14.50 8.96
N VAL A 29 -13.98 -13.98 9.30
CA VAL A 29 -13.11 -13.26 8.36
C VAL A 29 -11.77 -13.97 8.20
N MET A 30 -11.33 -14.11 6.95
CA MET A 30 -9.96 -14.43 6.61
C MET A 30 -9.35 -13.24 5.85
N LEU A 31 -8.15 -12.82 6.25
CA LEU A 31 -7.42 -11.70 5.67
C LEU A 31 -6.19 -12.24 4.95
N LEU A 32 -6.10 -12.04 3.63
CA LEU A 32 -5.02 -12.52 2.76
C LEU A 32 -4.23 -11.32 2.21
N ASP A 33 -2.90 -11.34 2.34
CA ASP A 33 -2.04 -10.33 1.70
C ASP A 33 -0.77 -10.97 1.12
N SER A 34 -0.34 -10.46 -0.02
CA SER A 34 0.91 -10.86 -0.67
C SER A 34 2.15 -10.31 0.02
N LEU A 35 2.01 -9.27 0.83
CA LEU A 35 3.10 -8.73 1.65
C LEU A 35 3.31 -9.59 2.91
N PRO A 36 4.56 -9.63 3.43
CA PRO A 36 4.87 -10.41 4.65
C PRO A 36 4.40 -9.72 5.94
N GLN A 37 3.75 -8.55 5.83
CA GLN A 37 3.29 -7.77 6.97
C GLN A 37 1.96 -7.06 6.66
N LEU A 38 1.20 -6.76 7.72
CA LEU A 38 -0.03 -5.97 7.64
C LEU A 38 0.26 -4.48 7.37
N GLY A 39 -0.74 -3.75 6.87
CA GLY A 39 -0.69 -2.31 6.64
C GLY A 39 -0.52 -1.89 5.18
N GLY A 40 -0.28 -2.85 4.28
CA GLY A 40 -0.23 -2.61 2.84
C GLY A 40 0.80 -1.53 2.45
N GLN A 41 0.43 -0.66 1.51
CA GLN A 41 1.31 0.42 1.02
C GLN A 41 1.75 1.40 2.11
N VAL A 42 0.90 1.68 3.10
CA VAL A 42 1.21 2.64 4.19
C VAL A 42 2.40 2.12 4.99
N ALA A 43 2.36 0.86 5.42
CA ALA A 43 3.47 0.24 6.14
C ALA A 43 4.71 0.05 5.27
N ALA A 44 4.54 -0.31 3.98
CA ALA A 44 5.65 -0.68 3.11
C ALA A 44 6.38 0.53 2.49
N LEU A 45 5.69 1.64 2.22
CA LEU A 45 6.24 2.74 1.41
C LEU A 45 6.46 4.05 2.20
N TYR A 46 5.63 4.32 3.24
CA TYR A 46 5.68 5.59 3.96
C TYR A 46 5.24 5.49 5.44
N PRO A 47 5.82 4.55 6.21
CA PRO A 47 5.42 4.32 7.61
C PRO A 47 5.61 5.57 8.49
N ASP A 48 6.63 6.35 8.23
CA ASP A 48 6.97 7.51 9.06
C ASP A 48 6.47 8.85 8.48
N LYS A 49 5.72 8.80 7.35
CA LYS A 49 5.12 9.99 6.76
C LYS A 49 3.91 10.43 7.56
N THR A 50 3.82 11.74 7.83
CA THR A 50 2.65 12.36 8.46
C THR A 50 1.45 12.36 7.50
N ILE A 51 0.32 11.89 7.98
CA ILE A 51 -0.99 11.86 7.30
C ILE A 51 -1.90 12.83 8.04
N LEU A 52 -2.56 13.73 7.29
CA LEU A 52 -3.38 14.83 7.83
C LEU A 52 -4.87 14.71 7.47
N ASP A 53 -5.22 13.74 6.61
CA ASP A 53 -6.55 13.59 6.00
C ASP A 53 -7.32 12.36 6.51
N ILE A 54 -7.04 11.97 7.77
CA ILE A 54 -7.86 10.99 8.49
C ILE A 54 -8.85 11.71 9.39
N ALA A 55 -10.13 11.52 9.14
CA ALA A 55 -11.20 12.18 9.88
C ALA A 55 -11.11 11.88 11.39
N GLY A 56 -11.16 12.92 12.21
CA GLY A 56 -11.08 12.81 13.68
C GLY A 56 -9.67 12.69 14.25
N ILE A 57 -8.62 12.56 13.41
CA ILE A 57 -7.22 12.51 13.85
C ILE A 57 -6.46 13.68 13.20
N PRO A 58 -6.11 14.74 13.95
CA PRO A 58 -5.48 15.94 13.39
C PRO A 58 -4.15 15.68 12.69
N THR A 59 -3.37 14.71 13.22
CA THR A 59 -2.10 14.28 12.64
C THR A 59 -1.76 12.87 13.14
N VAL A 60 -1.26 12.03 12.26
CA VAL A 60 -0.86 10.65 12.58
C VAL A 60 0.25 10.22 11.61
N THR A 61 1.21 9.43 12.06
CA THR A 61 2.15 8.79 11.13
C THR A 61 1.50 7.57 10.48
N GLY A 62 2.03 7.15 9.30
CA GLY A 62 1.56 5.93 8.66
C GLY A 62 1.63 4.71 9.58
N ARG A 63 2.71 4.60 10.37
CA ARG A 63 2.91 3.53 11.35
C ARG A 63 1.84 3.53 12.43
N GLU A 64 1.62 4.66 13.09
CA GLU A 64 0.60 4.79 14.14
C GLU A 64 -0.81 4.48 13.63
N LEU A 65 -1.15 4.94 12.43
CA LEU A 65 -2.42 4.62 11.80
C LEU A 65 -2.58 3.12 11.58
N VAL A 66 -1.57 2.46 11.00
CA VAL A 66 -1.58 1.02 10.74
C VAL A 66 -1.66 0.24 12.05
N ASP A 67 -0.89 0.60 13.07
CA ASP A 67 -0.91 -0.05 14.38
C ASP A 67 -2.30 0.05 15.04
N GLY A 68 -2.96 1.21 14.92
CA GLY A 68 -4.34 1.40 15.37
C GLY A 68 -5.33 0.50 14.63
N LEU A 69 -5.23 0.44 13.30
CA LEU A 69 -6.11 -0.41 12.46
C LEU A 69 -5.88 -1.91 12.70
N ILE A 70 -4.63 -2.34 12.93
CA ILE A 70 -4.33 -3.74 13.28
C ILE A 70 -4.97 -4.12 14.61
N LYS A 71 -4.84 -3.26 15.64
CA LYS A 71 -5.50 -3.49 16.94
C LYS A 71 -7.02 -3.61 16.76
N GLN A 72 -7.61 -2.74 15.94
CA GLN A 72 -9.03 -2.75 15.66
C GLN A 72 -9.46 -4.01 14.89
N ALA A 73 -8.73 -4.40 13.84
CA ALA A 73 -9.02 -5.60 13.06
C ALA A 73 -8.94 -6.89 13.89
N ARG A 74 -7.99 -6.97 14.82
CA ARG A 74 -7.83 -8.15 15.71
C ARG A 74 -9.02 -8.41 16.62
N LEU A 75 -9.86 -7.40 16.90
CA LEU A 75 -11.10 -7.60 17.66
C LEU A 75 -12.07 -8.56 16.95
N ALA A 76 -12.02 -8.63 15.63
CA ALA A 76 -12.83 -9.58 14.85
C ALA A 76 -12.31 -11.04 14.89
N GLY A 77 -11.15 -11.30 15.49
CA GLY A 77 -10.52 -12.63 15.54
C GLY A 77 -10.23 -13.25 14.16
N PRO A 78 -9.71 -12.49 13.16
CA PRO A 78 -9.53 -13.02 11.80
C PRO A 78 -8.44 -14.07 11.72
N GLU A 79 -8.59 -15.04 10.81
CA GLU A 79 -7.46 -15.79 10.30
C GLU A 79 -6.64 -14.89 9.36
N ILE A 80 -5.32 -14.82 9.56
CA ILE A 80 -4.44 -13.94 8.79
C ILE A 80 -3.43 -14.78 8.02
N VAL A 81 -3.40 -14.60 6.70
CA VAL A 81 -2.49 -15.27 5.76
C VAL A 81 -1.66 -14.21 5.06
N LEU A 82 -0.35 -14.19 5.32
CA LEU A 82 0.59 -13.21 4.76
C LEU A 82 1.61 -13.89 3.85
N GLY A 83 2.16 -13.13 2.91
CA GLY A 83 3.16 -13.62 1.95
C GLY A 83 2.56 -14.51 0.86
N GLU A 84 1.23 -14.56 0.76
CA GLU A 84 0.53 -15.34 -0.27
C GLU A 84 -0.30 -14.43 -1.18
N GLN A 85 -0.14 -14.59 -2.49
CA GLN A 85 -0.90 -13.84 -3.48
C GLN A 85 -2.15 -14.62 -3.90
N ALA A 86 -3.29 -13.93 -4.00
CA ALA A 86 -4.50 -14.46 -4.64
C ALA A 86 -4.27 -14.57 -6.16
N ILE A 87 -4.33 -15.78 -6.71
CA ILE A 87 -3.98 -16.06 -8.11
C ILE A 87 -5.23 -16.25 -8.96
N ASP A 88 -6.08 -17.18 -8.61
CA ASP A 88 -7.23 -17.56 -9.43
C ASP A 88 -8.53 -17.56 -8.63
N LEU A 89 -9.64 -17.37 -9.33
CA LEU A 89 -10.99 -17.30 -8.78
C LEU A 89 -11.90 -18.31 -9.47
N GLU A 90 -12.45 -19.23 -8.70
CA GLU A 90 -13.49 -20.13 -9.15
C GLU A 90 -14.81 -19.79 -8.45
N LYS A 91 -15.92 -19.93 -9.18
CA LYS A 91 -17.27 -19.65 -8.67
C LYS A 91 -18.10 -20.92 -8.63
N ASP A 92 -18.78 -21.11 -7.50
CA ASP A 92 -19.86 -22.06 -7.34
C ASP A 92 -21.19 -21.31 -7.16
N ALA A 93 -22.31 -22.04 -7.05
CA ALA A 93 -23.63 -21.45 -6.84
C ALA A 93 -23.71 -20.61 -5.55
N ASP A 94 -23.09 -21.09 -4.46
CA ASP A 94 -23.21 -20.51 -3.11
C ASP A 94 -21.90 -20.04 -2.49
N SER A 95 -20.80 -20.13 -3.21
CA SER A 95 -19.47 -19.79 -2.71
C SER A 95 -18.52 -19.39 -3.82
N VAL A 96 -17.39 -18.85 -3.42
CA VAL A 96 -16.25 -18.55 -4.28
C VAL A 96 -15.00 -19.18 -3.70
N THR A 97 -14.09 -19.63 -4.56
CA THR A 97 -12.82 -20.25 -4.13
C THR A 97 -11.66 -19.48 -4.74
N VAL A 98 -10.72 -19.06 -3.91
CA VAL A 98 -9.47 -18.41 -4.34
C VAL A 98 -8.32 -19.40 -4.20
N ALA A 99 -7.57 -19.59 -5.30
CA ALA A 99 -6.27 -20.26 -5.26
C ALA A 99 -5.18 -19.23 -4.96
N THR A 100 -4.22 -19.59 -4.10
CA THR A 100 -3.10 -18.71 -3.74
C THR A 100 -1.79 -19.16 -4.40
N SER A 101 -0.77 -18.32 -4.30
CA SER A 101 0.58 -18.61 -4.83
C SER A 101 1.29 -19.79 -4.13
N SER A 102 0.78 -20.28 -3.00
CA SER A 102 1.24 -21.46 -2.29
C SER A 102 0.37 -22.70 -2.55
N ASP A 103 -0.46 -22.68 -3.61
CA ASP A 103 -1.43 -23.73 -3.95
C ASP A 103 -2.51 -23.98 -2.88
N ARG A 104 -2.66 -23.05 -1.91
CA ARG A 104 -3.77 -23.09 -0.97
C ARG A 104 -5.06 -22.73 -1.70
N ARG A 105 -6.14 -23.43 -1.40
CA ARG A 105 -7.49 -23.12 -1.89
C ARG A 105 -8.36 -22.67 -0.72
N ILE A 106 -8.87 -21.45 -0.80
CA ILE A 106 -9.69 -20.83 0.24
C ILE A 106 -11.10 -20.67 -0.30
N ARG A 107 -12.06 -21.39 0.28
CA ARG A 107 -13.46 -21.31 -0.06
C ARG A 107 -14.17 -20.31 0.86
N ALA A 108 -14.76 -19.26 0.28
CA ALA A 108 -15.41 -18.18 1.01
C ALA A 108 -16.88 -17.99 0.56
N GLY A 109 -17.72 -17.46 1.44
CA GLY A 109 -19.06 -17.02 1.09
C GLY A 109 -19.07 -15.83 0.14
N ALA A 110 -18.14 -14.89 0.36
CA ALA A 110 -17.89 -13.74 -0.51
C ALA A 110 -16.43 -13.29 -0.42
N ILE A 111 -16.00 -12.45 -1.37
CA ILE A 111 -14.68 -11.83 -1.41
C ILE A 111 -14.82 -10.31 -1.40
N LEU A 112 -13.94 -9.63 -0.63
CA LEU A 112 -13.74 -8.20 -0.70
C LEU A 112 -12.30 -7.90 -1.12
N VAL A 113 -12.11 -7.33 -2.31
CA VAL A 113 -10.80 -6.93 -2.83
C VAL A 113 -10.46 -5.52 -2.32
N THR A 114 -9.40 -5.41 -1.51
CA THR A 114 -8.87 -4.16 -0.95
C THR A 114 -7.39 -3.98 -1.28
N ALA A 115 -7.00 -4.46 -2.48
CA ALA A 115 -5.61 -4.58 -2.91
C ALA A 115 -4.91 -3.24 -3.25
N GLY A 116 -5.56 -2.09 -3.01
CA GLY A 116 -5.00 -0.77 -3.26
C GLY A 116 -4.63 -0.57 -4.74
N ILE A 117 -3.36 -0.28 -5.03
CA ILE A 117 -2.86 -0.21 -6.41
C ILE A 117 -2.44 -1.58 -6.97
N GLY A 118 -2.69 -2.66 -6.24
CA GLY A 118 -2.18 -4.00 -6.54
C GLY A 118 -0.73 -4.20 -6.10
N GLY A 119 -0.09 -5.23 -6.64
CA GLY A 119 1.34 -5.44 -6.42
C GLY A 119 2.15 -4.26 -6.95
N PHE A 120 3.13 -3.81 -6.19
CA PHE A 120 3.98 -2.70 -6.57
C PHE A 120 5.45 -3.11 -6.57
N THR A 121 6.14 -2.78 -7.66
CA THR A 121 7.57 -3.04 -7.82
C THR A 121 8.29 -1.71 -8.01
N PRO A 122 9.38 -1.44 -7.32
CA PRO A 122 10.19 -0.24 -7.57
C PRO A 122 10.57 -0.16 -9.04
N LYS A 123 10.43 1.02 -9.64
CA LYS A 123 10.91 1.24 -11.00
C LYS A 123 12.43 1.12 -11.01
N PRO A 124 12.98 0.29 -11.90
CA PRO A 124 14.41 0.09 -11.95
C PRO A 124 15.14 1.38 -12.30
N LEU A 125 16.28 1.61 -11.65
CA LEU A 125 17.28 2.57 -12.09
C LEU A 125 18.22 1.83 -13.05
N PRO A 126 18.30 2.23 -14.34
CA PRO A 126 19.11 1.49 -15.33
C PRO A 126 20.58 1.33 -14.93
N ALA A 127 21.17 2.34 -14.25
CA ALA A 127 22.53 2.28 -13.76
C ALA A 127 22.81 1.18 -12.72
N LEU A 128 21.77 0.58 -12.13
CA LEU A 128 21.87 -0.56 -11.20
C LEU A 128 21.84 -1.91 -11.93
N ALA A 129 21.74 -1.94 -13.25
CA ALA A 129 21.74 -3.20 -13.99
C ALA A 129 23.05 -3.96 -13.74
N GLY A 130 22.93 -5.16 -13.16
CA GLY A 130 24.09 -5.99 -12.82
C GLY A 130 24.75 -5.70 -11.46
N TYR A 131 24.43 -4.59 -10.79
CA TYR A 131 24.94 -4.33 -9.44
C TYR A 131 24.32 -5.30 -8.42
N ARG A 132 25.16 -5.92 -7.57
CA ARG A 132 24.77 -6.91 -6.57
C ARG A 132 25.27 -6.58 -5.16
N GLY A 133 26.02 -5.49 -5.02
CA GLY A 133 26.55 -5.03 -3.74
C GLY A 133 25.50 -4.39 -2.83
N ARG A 134 25.92 -4.10 -1.59
CA ARG A 134 25.10 -3.42 -0.58
C ARG A 134 25.07 -1.91 -0.82
N GLY A 135 24.21 -1.19 -0.08
CA GLY A 135 24.12 0.27 -0.12
C GLY A 135 23.02 0.80 -1.05
N VAL A 136 22.19 -0.08 -1.66
CA VAL A 136 21.00 0.34 -2.42
C VAL A 136 19.75 0.13 -1.57
N HIS A 137 19.06 1.21 -1.24
CA HIS A 137 17.87 1.21 -0.40
C HIS A 137 16.66 1.72 -1.19
N HIS A 138 15.54 1.03 -1.14
CA HIS A 138 14.30 1.44 -1.82
C HIS A 138 13.30 2.16 -0.91
N VAL A 139 13.55 2.16 0.39
CA VAL A 139 12.73 2.81 1.44
C VAL A 139 13.67 3.35 2.52
N VAL A 140 13.33 4.48 3.09
CA VAL A 140 13.99 5.05 4.28
C VAL A 140 13.12 4.70 5.49
N ALA A 141 13.48 3.63 6.20
CA ALA A 141 12.70 3.16 7.36
C ALA A 141 13.20 3.74 8.69
N ALA A 142 14.52 3.94 8.83
CA ALA A 142 15.14 4.44 10.05
C ALA A 142 16.20 5.50 9.70
N PRO A 143 15.86 6.80 9.71
CA PRO A 143 16.79 7.88 9.31
C PRO A 143 18.13 7.89 10.07
N ALA A 144 18.14 7.45 11.32
CA ALA A 144 19.35 7.37 12.14
C ALA A 144 20.42 6.41 11.57
N GLU A 145 20.04 5.39 10.80
CA GLU A 145 20.97 4.43 10.18
C GLU A 145 21.85 5.07 9.09
N TYR A 146 21.49 6.26 8.63
CA TYR A 146 22.24 7.00 7.62
C TYR A 146 23.30 7.95 8.23
N ALA A 147 23.47 7.95 9.56
CA ALA A 147 24.45 8.78 10.24
C ALA A 147 25.86 8.55 9.68
N GLY A 148 26.55 9.66 9.35
CA GLY A 148 27.91 9.63 8.81
C GLY A 148 28.05 9.17 7.36
N ARG A 149 26.96 8.79 6.68
CA ARG A 149 26.96 8.27 5.30
C ARG A 149 26.76 9.38 4.27
N HIS A 150 27.35 9.20 3.09
CA HIS A 150 27.07 9.99 1.89
C HIS A 150 25.89 9.36 1.15
N VAL A 151 24.76 10.06 1.07
CA VAL A 151 23.52 9.55 0.49
C VAL A 151 23.23 10.24 -0.84
N VAL A 152 22.99 9.45 -1.88
CA VAL A 152 22.49 9.93 -3.17
C VAL A 152 21.06 9.43 -3.36
N ILE A 153 20.12 10.35 -3.57
CA ILE A 153 18.70 10.06 -3.84
C ILE A 153 18.43 10.37 -5.31
N VAL A 154 17.80 9.45 -6.03
CA VAL A 154 17.45 9.63 -7.44
C VAL A 154 15.95 9.70 -7.60
N GLY A 155 15.42 10.86 -7.96
CA GLY A 155 13.98 11.06 -8.14
C GLY A 155 13.58 12.51 -8.19
N GLY A 156 12.30 12.78 -8.38
CA GLY A 156 11.77 14.15 -8.44
C GLY A 156 10.29 14.25 -8.06
N GLY A 157 9.75 13.24 -7.41
CA GLY A 157 8.43 13.23 -6.80
C GLY A 157 8.50 13.47 -5.28
N ASP A 158 7.34 13.45 -4.62
CA ASP A 158 7.23 13.70 -3.18
C ASP A 158 8.16 12.82 -2.35
N SER A 159 8.21 11.51 -2.60
CA SER A 159 9.08 10.59 -1.84
C SER A 159 10.55 10.97 -1.90
N ALA A 160 11.05 11.39 -3.08
CA ALA A 160 12.45 11.78 -3.22
C ALA A 160 12.77 13.05 -2.41
N VAL A 161 11.87 14.03 -2.46
CA VAL A 161 12.02 15.32 -1.75
C VAL A 161 11.83 15.12 -0.25
N ASP A 162 10.85 14.35 0.18
CA ASP A 162 10.59 14.07 1.60
C ASP A 162 11.76 13.31 2.23
N TRP A 163 12.33 12.30 1.55
CA TRP A 163 13.53 11.58 2.03
C TRP A 163 14.77 12.48 2.07
N ALA A 164 14.95 13.36 1.09
CA ALA A 164 16.04 14.33 1.14
C ALA A 164 15.91 15.25 2.36
N ASN A 165 14.73 15.82 2.59
CA ASN A 165 14.45 16.66 3.75
C ASN A 165 14.68 15.92 5.08
N THR A 166 14.25 14.66 5.16
CA THR A 166 14.45 13.83 6.37
C THR A 166 15.92 13.55 6.61
N LEU A 167 16.66 13.15 5.57
CA LEU A 167 18.03 12.65 5.73
C LEU A 167 19.08 13.77 5.90
N VAL A 168 18.79 15.01 5.50
CA VAL A 168 19.71 16.15 5.71
C VAL A 168 20.09 16.34 7.17
N GLY A 169 19.19 16.05 8.12
CA GLY A 169 19.45 16.12 9.56
C GLY A 169 20.23 14.93 10.13
N HIS A 170 20.45 13.87 9.37
CA HIS A 170 21.04 12.62 9.84
C HIS A 170 22.32 12.22 9.09
N ALA A 171 22.30 12.31 7.76
CA ALA A 171 23.40 11.88 6.91
C ALA A 171 24.58 12.88 6.93
N ARG A 172 25.77 12.41 6.56
CA ARG A 172 26.94 13.27 6.36
C ARG A 172 26.75 14.25 5.20
N SER A 173 26.15 13.78 4.13
CA SER A 173 25.71 14.61 2.99
C SER A 173 24.52 13.95 2.28
N VAL A 174 23.66 14.78 1.70
CA VAL A 174 22.54 14.34 0.88
C VAL A 174 22.64 15.01 -0.47
N THR A 175 22.68 14.23 -1.55
CA THR A 175 22.60 14.70 -2.93
C THR A 175 21.30 14.20 -3.55
N LEU A 176 20.42 15.11 -3.98
CA LEU A 176 19.21 14.76 -4.72
C LEU A 176 19.43 14.96 -6.22
N VAL A 177 19.36 13.89 -6.99
CA VAL A 177 19.56 13.87 -8.44
C VAL A 177 18.21 13.75 -9.15
N HIS A 178 17.89 14.71 -10.01
CA HIS A 178 16.67 14.70 -10.81
C HIS A 178 16.93 15.00 -12.28
N ARG A 179 16.47 14.11 -13.18
CA ARG A 179 16.70 14.21 -14.63
C ARG A 179 16.00 15.39 -15.31
N ARG A 180 14.93 15.93 -14.70
CA ARG A 180 14.17 17.07 -15.25
C ARG A 180 14.52 18.36 -14.52
N LYS A 181 14.18 19.50 -15.10
CA LYS A 181 14.39 20.83 -14.49
C LYS A 181 13.39 21.12 -13.36
N HIS A 182 12.20 20.49 -13.40
CA HIS A 182 11.10 20.76 -12.47
C HIS A 182 10.73 19.50 -11.71
N PHE A 183 10.58 19.64 -10.40
CA PHE A 183 10.08 18.61 -9.49
C PHE A 183 8.57 18.44 -9.61
N ARG A 184 8.08 17.25 -9.27
CA ARG A 184 6.66 16.92 -9.11
C ARG A 184 6.37 16.64 -7.63
N ALA A 185 6.73 17.58 -6.76
CA ALA A 185 6.55 17.46 -5.33
C ALA A 185 5.82 18.69 -4.79
N HIS A 186 5.24 18.55 -3.60
CA HIS A 186 4.52 19.65 -2.94
C HIS A 186 5.41 20.87 -2.73
N ALA A 187 4.86 22.06 -2.98
CA ALA A 187 5.59 23.32 -2.89
C ALA A 187 6.24 23.54 -1.51
N ARG A 188 5.57 23.14 -0.42
CA ARG A 188 6.09 23.23 0.94
C ARG A 188 7.33 22.36 1.14
N SER A 189 7.30 21.11 0.67
CA SER A 189 8.47 20.20 0.76
C SER A 189 9.64 20.70 -0.07
N LEU A 190 9.36 21.27 -1.25
CA LEU A 190 10.40 21.87 -2.10
C LEU A 190 11.01 23.14 -1.46
N ALA A 191 10.23 23.99 -0.82
CA ALA A 191 10.74 25.14 -0.11
C ALA A 191 11.67 24.71 1.05
N ALA A 192 11.31 23.67 1.81
CA ALA A 192 12.17 23.12 2.85
C ALA A 192 13.47 22.54 2.28
N LEU A 193 13.41 21.81 1.16
CA LEU A 193 14.56 21.25 0.48
C LEU A 193 15.55 22.36 0.04
N HIS A 194 15.04 23.42 -0.58
CA HIS A 194 15.87 24.55 -1.03
C HIS A 194 16.47 25.37 0.11
N ALA A 195 15.84 25.37 1.28
CA ALA A 195 16.39 25.99 2.50
C ALA A 195 17.37 25.08 3.26
N SER A 196 17.52 23.84 2.86
CA SER A 196 18.38 22.84 3.50
C SER A 196 19.79 22.83 2.93
N ASN A 197 20.70 22.02 3.55
CA ASN A 197 22.07 21.79 3.06
C ASN A 197 22.15 20.63 2.04
N ALA A 198 21.04 20.19 1.44
CA ALA A 198 21.06 19.17 0.40
C ALA A 198 21.66 19.73 -0.90
N ASP A 199 22.52 18.95 -1.56
CA ASP A 199 22.99 19.25 -2.92
C ASP A 199 21.93 18.80 -3.93
N VAL A 200 21.27 19.75 -4.61
CA VAL A 200 20.16 19.49 -5.53
C VAL A 200 20.61 19.63 -6.98
N LEU A 201 20.70 18.51 -7.68
CA LEU A 201 21.17 18.42 -9.06
C LEU A 201 20.02 18.14 -10.01
N VAL A 202 19.59 19.14 -10.76
CA VAL A 202 18.54 19.03 -11.78
C VAL A 202 19.15 18.89 -13.19
N GLY A 203 18.42 18.27 -14.12
CA GLY A 203 18.93 17.94 -15.45
C GLY A 203 20.07 16.92 -15.42
N CYS A 204 20.12 16.11 -14.36
CA CYS A 204 21.19 15.16 -14.07
C CYS A 204 20.63 13.74 -13.95
N GLU A 205 21.37 12.75 -14.45
CA GLU A 205 21.03 11.33 -14.33
C GLU A 205 22.21 10.54 -13.76
N VAL A 206 21.91 9.53 -12.96
CA VAL A 206 22.90 8.53 -12.56
C VAL A 206 23.09 7.56 -13.73
N THR A 207 24.29 7.46 -14.26
CA THR A 207 24.62 6.65 -15.44
C THR A 207 25.46 5.42 -15.12
N ALA A 208 26.16 5.41 -13.99
CA ALA A 208 26.89 4.24 -13.50
C ALA A 208 26.93 4.21 -11.98
N VAL A 209 27.13 3.02 -11.43
CA VAL A 209 27.30 2.75 -10.00
C VAL A 209 28.65 2.08 -9.79
N HIS A 210 29.38 2.45 -8.74
CA HIS A 210 30.72 1.98 -8.42
C HIS A 210 30.76 1.26 -7.07
N GLY A 211 31.63 0.24 -6.99
CA GLY A 211 31.80 -0.63 -5.84
C GLY A 211 31.42 -2.08 -6.19
N GLN A 212 32.02 -3.04 -5.50
CA GLN A 212 31.74 -4.48 -5.69
C GLN A 212 30.83 -5.00 -4.58
N ASP A 213 31.33 -5.02 -3.34
CA ASP A 213 30.58 -5.50 -2.17
C ASP A 213 29.73 -4.41 -1.55
N ASP A 214 30.26 -3.21 -1.47
CA ASP A 214 29.59 -2.02 -0.96
C ASP A 214 29.59 -0.91 -2.01
N LEU A 215 28.57 -0.05 -1.95
CA LEU A 215 28.50 1.14 -2.78
C LEU A 215 29.60 2.13 -2.38
N GLU A 216 30.37 2.60 -3.35
CA GLU A 216 31.44 3.59 -3.16
C GLU A 216 31.09 4.94 -3.80
N GLY A 217 30.27 4.92 -4.86
CA GLY A 217 29.89 6.13 -5.56
C GLY A 217 29.03 5.89 -6.79
N VAL A 218 28.68 7.00 -7.42
CA VAL A 218 27.90 7.01 -8.67
C VAL A 218 28.54 7.97 -9.69
N THR A 219 28.34 7.69 -10.97
CA THR A 219 28.66 8.63 -12.05
C THR A 219 27.39 9.34 -12.50
N LEU A 220 27.48 10.67 -12.63
CA LEU A 220 26.43 11.54 -13.12
C LEU A 220 26.75 12.00 -14.55
N ASN A 221 25.75 11.94 -15.44
CA ASN A 221 25.86 12.42 -16.83
C ASN A 221 27.14 11.92 -17.56
N THR A 222 27.55 10.68 -17.27
CA THR A 222 28.72 10.01 -17.86
C THR A 222 30.10 10.53 -17.45
N THR A 223 30.21 11.65 -16.73
CA THR A 223 31.51 12.31 -16.49
C THR A 223 31.81 12.66 -15.02
N THR A 224 30.77 12.95 -14.22
CA THR A 224 30.98 13.46 -12.85
C THR A 224 30.83 12.35 -11.83
N TYR A 225 31.92 12.00 -11.13
CA TYR A 225 31.86 11.08 -10.00
C TYR A 225 31.31 11.77 -8.74
N ARG A 226 30.45 11.09 -8.00
CA ARG A 226 30.01 11.47 -6.65
C ARG A 226 30.17 10.29 -5.71
N ARG A 227 30.83 10.51 -4.60
CA ARG A 227 30.89 9.53 -3.51
C ARG A 227 29.49 9.26 -2.98
N ALA A 228 29.17 7.99 -2.78
CA ALA A 228 27.92 7.54 -2.20
C ALA A 228 28.13 6.24 -1.44
N ASP A 229 27.80 6.24 -0.15
CA ASP A 229 27.76 5.04 0.66
C ASP A 229 26.35 4.41 0.59
N VAL A 230 25.35 5.21 0.18
CA VAL A 230 23.97 4.79 -0.03
C VAL A 230 23.37 5.45 -1.28
N LEU A 231 22.69 4.66 -2.09
CA LEU A 231 21.89 5.09 -3.23
C LEU A 231 20.41 4.74 -2.99
N ILE A 232 19.54 5.74 -3.11
CA ILE A 232 18.09 5.57 -2.92
C ILE A 232 17.35 5.89 -4.23
N PRO A 233 16.97 4.88 -5.03
CA PRO A 233 16.15 5.07 -6.23
C PRO A 233 14.70 5.38 -5.85
N ALA A 234 14.33 6.67 -5.78
CA ALA A 234 12.98 7.16 -5.52
C ALA A 234 12.23 7.45 -6.82
N LEU A 235 12.23 6.48 -7.74
CA LEU A 235 11.65 6.62 -9.10
C LEU A 235 10.16 6.31 -9.16
N GLY A 236 9.55 6.01 -8.00
CA GLY A 236 8.20 5.50 -7.89
C GLY A 236 8.12 4.00 -8.18
N HIS A 237 6.90 3.49 -8.24
CA HIS A 237 6.61 2.08 -8.40
C HIS A 237 5.81 1.84 -9.68
N THR A 238 5.94 0.65 -10.24
CA THR A 238 4.99 0.13 -11.23
C THR A 238 3.93 -0.62 -10.44
N ALA A 239 2.68 -0.23 -10.64
CA ALA A 239 1.53 -0.86 -9.99
C ALA A 239 0.84 -1.79 -10.98
N SER A 240 0.41 -2.97 -10.52
CA SER A 240 -0.32 -3.94 -11.32
C SER A 240 -1.30 -4.72 -10.45
N LEU A 241 -2.53 -4.88 -10.92
CA LEU A 241 -3.50 -5.78 -10.29
C LEU A 241 -3.09 -7.27 -10.41
N GLY A 242 -2.06 -7.55 -11.23
CA GLY A 242 -1.54 -8.92 -11.38
C GLY A 242 -2.64 -9.91 -11.78
N PRO A 243 -2.74 -11.06 -11.07
CA PRO A 243 -3.71 -12.10 -11.36
C PRO A 243 -5.18 -11.69 -11.27
N LEU A 244 -5.52 -10.67 -10.47
CA LEU A 244 -6.91 -10.17 -10.36
C LEU A 244 -7.51 -9.77 -11.72
N ARG A 245 -6.69 -9.47 -12.71
CA ARG A 245 -7.14 -9.17 -14.08
C ARG A 245 -7.82 -10.35 -14.76
N ASN A 246 -7.54 -11.56 -14.33
CA ASN A 246 -8.07 -12.80 -14.91
C ASN A 246 -9.35 -13.28 -14.20
N TRP A 247 -9.81 -12.59 -13.15
CA TRP A 247 -10.96 -12.97 -12.36
C TRP A 247 -12.32 -12.70 -13.03
N GLY A 248 -12.31 -12.11 -14.24
CA GLY A 248 -13.54 -11.74 -14.94
C GLY A 248 -14.25 -10.49 -14.37
N ILE A 249 -13.62 -9.80 -13.41
CA ILE A 249 -14.11 -8.53 -12.88
C ILE A 249 -13.88 -7.40 -13.88
N GLY A 250 -14.80 -6.45 -13.98
CA GLY A 250 -14.66 -5.26 -14.83
C GLY A 250 -13.47 -4.41 -14.38
N ILE A 251 -12.56 -4.11 -15.31
CA ILE A 251 -11.36 -3.29 -15.04
C ILE A 251 -11.32 -2.12 -16.00
N ARG A 252 -11.26 -0.91 -15.45
CA ARG A 252 -11.05 0.34 -16.17
C ARG A 252 -9.80 1.04 -15.63
N ASP A 253 -8.88 1.45 -16.49
CA ASP A 253 -7.66 2.18 -16.12
C ASP A 253 -6.89 1.59 -14.91
N ARG A 254 -6.81 0.26 -14.86
CA ARG A 254 -6.17 -0.53 -13.77
C ARG A 254 -6.90 -0.51 -12.44
N HIS A 255 -8.19 -0.20 -12.43
CA HIS A 255 -9.02 -0.23 -11.24
C HIS A 255 -10.25 -1.09 -11.49
N ILE A 256 -10.82 -1.65 -10.43
CA ILE A 256 -11.99 -2.52 -10.46
C ILE A 256 -13.25 -1.64 -10.50
N GLU A 257 -14.07 -1.82 -11.53
CA GLU A 257 -15.37 -1.15 -11.62
C GLU A 257 -16.34 -1.71 -10.58
N VAL A 258 -16.98 -0.81 -9.83
CA VAL A 258 -17.96 -1.19 -8.79
C VAL A 258 -19.22 -0.35 -8.87
N GLY A 259 -20.33 -0.90 -8.40
CA GLY A 259 -21.57 -0.17 -8.14
C GLY A 259 -21.51 0.64 -6.85
N THR A 260 -22.61 1.33 -6.51
CA THR A 260 -22.74 2.09 -5.24
C THR A 260 -22.77 1.20 -4.00
N ASP A 261 -23.05 -0.07 -4.17
CA ASP A 261 -23.01 -1.15 -3.18
C ASP A 261 -21.62 -1.80 -3.05
N MET A 262 -20.63 -1.28 -3.80
CA MET A 262 -19.28 -1.82 -3.91
C MET A 262 -19.21 -3.22 -4.55
N ALA A 263 -20.29 -3.73 -5.15
CA ALA A 263 -20.27 -4.98 -5.90
C ALA A 263 -19.56 -4.80 -7.26
N THR A 264 -18.84 -5.84 -7.68
CA THR A 264 -18.31 -5.97 -9.03
C THR A 264 -19.33 -6.63 -9.96
N CYS A 265 -19.02 -6.79 -11.25
CA CYS A 265 -19.85 -7.58 -12.17
C CYS A 265 -19.81 -9.10 -11.89
N VAL A 266 -18.97 -9.57 -10.97
CA VAL A 266 -18.86 -10.97 -10.55
C VAL A 266 -19.61 -11.14 -9.24
N ASP A 267 -20.64 -12.00 -9.22
CA ASP A 267 -21.42 -12.28 -8.01
C ASP A 267 -20.53 -12.71 -6.86
N ARG A 268 -20.82 -12.23 -5.63
CA ARG A 268 -20.05 -12.47 -4.39
C ARG A 268 -18.64 -11.85 -4.36
N VAL A 269 -18.26 -11.04 -5.37
CA VAL A 269 -17.01 -10.32 -5.39
C VAL A 269 -17.27 -8.83 -5.32
N TYR A 270 -16.70 -8.20 -4.30
CA TYR A 270 -16.79 -6.78 -3.99
C TYR A 270 -15.38 -6.15 -4.01
N ALA A 271 -15.31 -4.83 -4.10
CA ALA A 271 -14.04 -4.14 -3.96
C ALA A 271 -14.20 -2.81 -3.20
N ALA A 272 -13.15 -2.38 -2.47
CA ALA A 272 -13.13 -1.13 -1.73
C ALA A 272 -11.70 -0.56 -1.65
N GLY A 273 -11.59 0.76 -1.45
CA GLY A 273 -10.33 1.47 -1.38
C GLY A 273 -9.80 1.87 -2.75
N ASP A 274 -8.50 2.14 -2.84
CA ASP A 274 -7.87 2.69 -4.06
C ASP A 274 -7.95 1.79 -5.28
N VAL A 275 -8.26 0.51 -5.09
CA VAL A 275 -8.42 -0.45 -6.17
C VAL A 275 -9.68 -0.21 -7.00
N THR A 276 -10.66 0.55 -6.47
CA THR A 276 -11.97 0.76 -7.10
C THR A 276 -12.00 1.92 -8.09
N ASP A 277 -12.94 1.83 -9.05
CA ASP A 277 -13.32 2.92 -9.94
C ASP A 277 -14.84 3.01 -10.07
N TYR A 278 -15.37 4.23 -9.91
CA TYR A 278 -16.77 4.62 -10.09
C TYR A 278 -16.86 6.14 -10.29
N PRO A 279 -17.95 6.69 -10.86
CA PRO A 279 -18.09 8.13 -11.05
C PRO A 279 -17.95 8.91 -9.73
N GLY A 280 -17.03 9.89 -9.69
CA GLY A 280 -16.75 10.70 -8.51
C GLY A 280 -15.77 10.06 -7.51
N LYS A 281 -15.08 8.96 -7.86
CA LYS A 281 -14.08 8.33 -7.00
C LYS A 281 -12.95 9.27 -6.60
N VAL A 282 -12.73 9.38 -5.30
CA VAL A 282 -11.57 10.05 -4.70
C VAL A 282 -10.73 9.02 -3.95
N ARG A 283 -9.41 9.00 -4.21
CA ARG A 283 -8.48 8.02 -3.62
C ARG A 283 -7.87 8.57 -2.34
N LEU A 284 -8.65 8.48 -1.25
CA LEU A 284 -8.24 8.80 0.11
C LEU A 284 -8.50 7.59 1.02
N ILE A 285 -7.68 7.41 2.04
CA ILE A 285 -7.87 6.35 3.05
C ILE A 285 -9.26 6.49 3.69
N ALA A 286 -9.67 7.72 4.03
CA ALA A 286 -10.98 8.00 4.64
C ALA A 286 -12.16 7.58 3.74
N VAL A 287 -12.06 7.75 2.42
CA VAL A 287 -13.06 7.27 1.45
C VAL A 287 -13.08 5.75 1.43
N GLY A 288 -11.89 5.12 1.43
CA GLY A 288 -11.76 3.66 1.49
C GLY A 288 -12.41 3.02 2.72
N PHE A 289 -12.44 3.69 3.87
CA PHE A 289 -13.17 3.22 5.06
C PHE A 289 -14.68 3.22 4.84
N GLY A 290 -15.23 4.27 4.25
CA GLY A 290 -16.66 4.33 3.91
C GLY A 290 -17.06 3.25 2.91
N GLU A 291 -16.25 3.04 1.86
CA GLU A 291 -16.45 1.98 0.87
C GLU A 291 -16.39 0.59 1.51
N ALA A 292 -15.42 0.35 2.40
CA ALA A 292 -15.29 -0.92 3.12
C ALA A 292 -16.53 -1.21 3.97
N ALA A 293 -17.06 -0.23 4.71
CA ALA A 293 -18.29 -0.38 5.48
C ALA A 293 -19.49 -0.68 4.56
N THR A 294 -19.61 0.03 3.44
CA THR A 294 -20.67 -0.20 2.44
C THR A 294 -20.58 -1.61 1.88
N ALA A 295 -19.41 -2.04 1.44
CA ALA A 295 -19.19 -3.38 0.90
C ALA A 295 -19.56 -4.47 1.92
N VAL A 296 -19.08 -4.36 3.16
CA VAL A 296 -19.34 -5.36 4.22
C VAL A 296 -20.83 -5.47 4.54
N ASN A 297 -21.56 -4.35 4.59
CA ASN A 297 -23.02 -4.40 4.81
C ASN A 297 -23.73 -5.12 3.67
N ASN A 298 -23.38 -4.85 2.42
CA ASN A 298 -23.99 -5.53 1.26
C ASN A 298 -23.59 -7.02 1.21
N ILE A 299 -22.35 -7.36 1.58
CA ILE A 299 -21.90 -8.74 1.73
C ILE A 299 -22.72 -9.47 2.80
N ALA A 300 -22.94 -8.85 3.97
CA ALA A 300 -23.69 -9.48 5.06
C ALA A 300 -25.11 -9.85 4.62
N VAL A 301 -25.82 -8.94 3.96
CA VAL A 301 -27.17 -9.21 3.40
C VAL A 301 -27.10 -10.28 2.29
N ARG A 302 -26.08 -10.27 1.45
CA ARG A 302 -25.90 -11.28 0.40
C ARG A 302 -25.70 -12.69 0.96
N LEU A 303 -25.00 -12.80 2.10
CA LEU A 303 -24.75 -14.08 2.78
C LEU A 303 -25.91 -14.52 3.67
N ARG A 304 -26.63 -13.57 4.23
CA ARG A 304 -27.75 -13.77 5.18
C ARG A 304 -28.95 -12.92 4.75
N PRO A 305 -29.75 -13.39 3.80
CA PRO A 305 -30.84 -12.59 3.19
C PRO A 305 -31.90 -12.09 4.15
N GLY A 306 -31.91 -12.54 5.40
CA GLY A 306 -32.86 -12.07 6.43
C GLY A 306 -32.33 -10.91 7.27
N GLU A 307 -31.09 -10.49 7.07
CA GLU A 307 -30.49 -9.37 7.81
C GLU A 307 -30.78 -8.02 7.15
N GLU A 308 -30.86 -6.97 7.98
CA GLU A 308 -30.96 -5.60 7.49
C GLU A 308 -29.65 -5.09 6.94
N LEU A 309 -29.72 -4.27 5.86
CA LEU A 309 -28.53 -3.63 5.28
C LEU A 309 -27.84 -2.68 6.28
N PHE A 310 -28.63 -1.90 7.02
CA PHE A 310 -28.15 -1.07 8.12
C PHE A 310 -28.64 -1.64 9.46
N PRO A 311 -27.79 -2.33 10.20
CA PRO A 311 -28.18 -3.03 11.42
C PRO A 311 -28.21 -2.14 12.68
N GLY A 312 -28.18 -0.81 12.55
CA GLY A 312 -28.04 0.15 13.66
C GLY A 312 -26.57 0.51 13.96
N HIS A 313 -26.40 1.42 14.92
CA HIS A 313 -25.06 1.91 15.31
C HIS A 313 -24.39 0.95 16.31
N SER A 314 -23.04 0.97 16.33
CA SER A 314 -22.25 0.16 17.27
C SER A 314 -22.53 0.48 18.73
N THR A 315 -23.02 1.69 19.04
CA THR A 315 -23.41 2.13 20.38
C THR A 315 -24.74 1.53 20.87
N GLU A 316 -25.51 0.91 19.99
CA GLU A 316 -26.83 0.32 20.25
C GLU A 316 -26.76 -1.21 20.41
N ARG A 317 -25.56 -1.78 20.31
CA ARG A 317 -25.33 -3.22 20.36
C ARG A 317 -24.39 -3.60 21.50
N ASP A 318 -24.75 -4.64 22.23
CA ASP A 318 -23.80 -5.39 23.06
C ASP A 318 -22.88 -6.19 22.13
N VAL A 319 -21.73 -5.62 21.77
CA VAL A 319 -20.72 -6.31 20.96
C VAL A 319 -19.85 -7.14 21.92
N SER A 320 -20.20 -8.41 22.07
CA SER A 320 -19.31 -9.38 22.70
C SER A 320 -18.23 -9.79 21.69
N TRP A 321 -17.04 -9.25 21.85
CA TRP A 321 -15.89 -9.72 21.10
C TRP A 321 -15.45 -11.11 21.57
N PRO A 322 -14.99 -12.00 20.68
CA PRO A 322 -14.34 -13.24 21.10
C PRO A 322 -13.14 -12.89 21.97
N THR A 323 -13.13 -13.39 23.22
CA THR A 323 -12.02 -13.27 24.17
C THR A 323 -10.85 -14.16 23.77
#